data_1cfcc156551596a52108a7474ce6080f
#
_entry.id   1cfcc156551596a52108a7474ce6080f
#
_cell.length_a   1.000
_cell.length_b   1.000
_cell.length_c   1.000
_cell.angle_alpha   90.00
_cell.angle_beta   90.00
_cell.angle_gamma   90.00
#
_symmetry.space_group_name_H-M   'P 1'
#
loop_
_entity.id
_entity.type
_entity.pdbx_description
1 polymer ?
#
loop_
_entity_poly.entity_id
_entity_poly.type
_entity_poly.pdbx_seq_one_letter_code
_entity_poly.pdbx_strand_id
1 'polypeptide(L)'
;MPMDQQVSMRQIRTLNTIGIYHQGTTTDFLYENDRCEEIIERLKLYRSLGVPVGLGTHRPDVIEQSEREGWPVDFYMACMQNARRNREGEPSGFITGKTKAHLVFYPEDRPLMLECLKKVEKPVIAFKLFAGGQIFSGKTPEEKCSAIKNVYEEVFGSLKENDLGAIGVFQRDQNQLKENAALYDEWYESRKKNERS
;
A
#
# COMPACT_ATOMS: atom_id res chain seq x y z
N MET A 1 2.36 9.18 -26.25
CA MET A 1 1.56 8.79 -25.07
C MET A 1 0.41 7.93 -25.57
N PRO A 2 0.20 6.70 -25.04
CA PRO A 2 -0.93 5.86 -25.38
C PRO A 2 -2.27 6.58 -25.14
N MET A 3 -3.29 6.25 -25.93
CA MET A 3 -4.60 6.93 -25.91
C MET A 3 -5.33 6.81 -24.57
N ASP A 4 -5.20 5.67 -23.91
CA ASP A 4 -5.73 5.39 -22.57
C ASP A 4 -5.11 6.27 -21.47
N GLN A 5 -3.81 6.54 -21.53
CA GLN A 5 -3.16 7.51 -20.63
C GLN A 5 -3.65 8.94 -20.86
N GLN A 6 -3.88 9.35 -22.12
CA GLN A 6 -4.42 10.66 -22.41
C GLN A 6 -5.84 10.84 -21.87
N VAL A 7 -6.69 9.83 -21.99
CA VAL A 7 -8.05 9.84 -21.45
C VAL A 7 -8.01 9.95 -19.91
N SER A 8 -7.18 9.15 -19.25
CA SER A 8 -7.02 9.18 -17.79
C SER A 8 -6.52 10.56 -17.31
N MET A 9 -5.54 11.14 -17.97
CA MET A 9 -5.01 12.47 -17.63
C MET A 9 -6.05 13.58 -17.80
N ARG A 10 -6.93 13.48 -18.82
CA ARG A 10 -8.05 14.42 -18.99
C ARG A 10 -9.07 14.27 -17.87
N GLN A 11 -9.44 13.04 -17.50
CA GLN A 11 -10.38 12.77 -16.43
C GLN A 11 -9.87 13.31 -15.09
N ILE A 12 -8.61 13.07 -14.75
CA ILE A 12 -7.98 13.55 -13.52
C ILE A 12 -8.07 15.09 -13.41
N ARG A 13 -7.85 15.82 -14.51
CA ARG A 13 -7.97 17.29 -14.54
C ARG A 13 -9.39 17.80 -14.30
N THR A 14 -10.42 16.99 -14.53
CA THR A 14 -11.83 17.37 -14.31
C THR A 14 -12.33 16.99 -12.91
N LEU A 15 -11.55 16.20 -12.15
CA LEU A 15 -11.84 15.80 -10.79
C LEU A 15 -11.08 16.69 -9.81
N ASN A 16 -11.62 16.86 -8.61
CA ASN A 16 -10.91 17.53 -7.53
C ASN A 16 -9.89 16.57 -6.89
N THR A 17 -8.88 16.18 -7.68
CA THR A 17 -7.87 15.20 -7.32
C THR A 17 -6.87 15.79 -6.34
N ILE A 18 -6.70 15.17 -5.18
CA ILE A 18 -5.76 15.61 -4.12
C ILE A 18 -4.38 14.97 -4.23
N GLY A 19 -4.23 13.93 -5.05
CA GLY A 19 -2.96 13.23 -5.29
C GLY A 19 -3.15 12.11 -6.32
N ILE A 20 -2.05 11.65 -6.89
CA ILE A 20 -2.00 10.54 -7.84
C ILE A 20 -0.81 9.65 -7.50
N TYR A 21 -0.92 8.34 -7.74
CA TYR A 21 0.23 7.47 -7.58
C TYR A 21 0.39 6.48 -8.74
N HIS A 22 1.62 6.08 -9.03
CA HIS A 22 1.93 5.02 -9.97
C HIS A 22 1.56 3.67 -9.35
N GLN A 23 0.73 2.90 -10.05
CA GLN A 23 0.09 1.69 -9.50
C GLN A 23 1.11 0.58 -9.21
N GLY A 24 1.05 -0.03 -8.01
CA GLY A 24 2.07 -0.90 -7.45
C GLY A 24 2.44 -2.11 -8.30
N THR A 25 1.48 -2.90 -8.80
CA THR A 25 1.83 -4.07 -9.63
C THR A 25 2.44 -3.69 -10.98
N THR A 26 2.13 -2.50 -11.50
CA THR A 26 2.78 -1.95 -12.70
C THR A 26 4.19 -1.47 -12.37
N THR A 27 4.37 -0.81 -11.22
CA THR A 27 5.70 -0.43 -10.71
C THR A 27 6.59 -1.64 -10.60
N ASP A 28 6.13 -2.66 -9.86
CA ASP A 28 6.90 -3.87 -9.59
C ASP A 28 7.26 -4.62 -10.88
N PHE A 29 6.31 -4.73 -11.82
CA PHE A 29 6.56 -5.36 -13.10
C PHE A 29 7.63 -4.63 -13.92
N LEU A 30 7.58 -3.31 -13.99
CA LEU A 30 8.59 -2.51 -14.69
C LEU A 30 9.94 -2.62 -14.00
N TYR A 31 9.98 -2.57 -12.69
CA TYR A 31 11.18 -2.73 -11.88
C TYR A 31 11.87 -4.09 -12.11
N GLU A 32 11.11 -5.18 -12.07
CA GLU A 32 11.57 -6.54 -12.27
C GLU A 32 12.09 -6.82 -13.70
N ASN A 33 11.78 -5.95 -14.64
CA ASN A 33 12.23 -6.02 -16.04
C ASN A 33 13.25 -4.92 -16.40
N ASP A 34 13.95 -4.36 -15.41
CA ASP A 34 14.97 -3.32 -15.57
C ASP A 34 14.47 -2.06 -16.33
N ARG A 35 13.19 -1.70 -16.15
CA ARG A 35 12.52 -0.58 -16.83
C ARG A 35 12.21 0.58 -15.87
N CYS A 36 13.11 0.89 -14.96
CA CYS A 36 12.93 1.95 -13.97
C CYS A 36 12.77 3.34 -14.62
N GLU A 37 13.44 3.58 -15.77
CA GLU A 37 13.30 4.85 -16.49
C GLU A 37 11.85 5.12 -16.90
N GLU A 38 11.09 4.11 -17.29
CA GLU A 38 9.68 4.28 -17.63
C GLU A 38 8.82 4.65 -16.40
N ILE A 39 9.16 4.13 -15.23
CA ILE A 39 8.50 4.55 -13.99
C ILE A 39 8.76 6.03 -13.75
N ILE A 40 10.03 6.45 -13.82
CA ILE A 40 10.45 7.84 -13.59
C ILE A 40 9.78 8.79 -14.60
N GLU A 41 9.72 8.42 -15.87
CA GLU A 41 9.05 9.21 -16.91
C GLU A 41 7.55 9.41 -16.62
N ARG A 42 6.87 8.35 -16.17
CA ARG A 42 5.45 8.42 -15.76
C ARG A 42 5.26 9.29 -14.53
N LEU A 43 6.14 9.19 -13.53
CA LEU A 43 6.10 10.04 -12.35
C LEU A 43 6.29 11.53 -12.73
N LYS A 44 7.23 11.84 -13.61
CA LYS A 44 7.42 13.20 -14.15
C LYS A 44 6.18 13.70 -14.89
N LEU A 45 5.53 12.83 -15.67
CA LEU A 45 4.28 13.16 -16.33
C LEU A 45 3.16 13.46 -15.31
N TYR A 46 3.04 12.67 -14.24
CA TYR A 46 2.04 12.90 -13.19
C TYR A 46 2.27 14.22 -12.46
N ARG A 47 3.52 14.60 -12.21
CA ARG A 47 3.86 15.91 -11.62
C ARG A 47 3.35 17.10 -12.45
N SER A 48 3.18 16.94 -13.76
CA SER A 48 2.59 18.00 -14.62
C SER A 48 1.12 18.31 -14.32
N LEU A 49 0.46 17.50 -13.48
CA LEU A 49 -0.90 17.74 -12.99
C LEU A 49 -0.97 18.74 -11.84
N GLY A 50 0.17 19.07 -11.21
CA GLY A 50 0.22 20.02 -10.09
C GLY A 50 -0.33 19.46 -8.77
N VAL A 51 -0.42 18.14 -8.61
CA VAL A 51 -0.85 17.44 -7.39
C VAL A 51 0.28 16.55 -6.86
N PRO A 52 0.28 16.20 -5.57
CA PRO A 52 1.23 15.24 -5.01
C PRO A 52 1.26 13.93 -5.79
N VAL A 53 2.47 13.41 -6.02
CA VAL A 53 2.71 12.20 -6.80
C VAL A 53 3.30 11.10 -5.92
N GLY A 54 2.65 9.95 -5.89
CA GLY A 54 3.08 8.79 -5.13
C GLY A 54 3.63 7.64 -5.99
N LEU A 55 4.35 6.74 -5.32
CA LEU A 55 4.80 5.48 -5.89
C LEU A 55 4.18 4.32 -5.10
N GLY A 56 3.39 3.48 -5.77
CA GLY A 56 2.86 2.25 -5.20
C GLY A 56 3.80 1.08 -5.48
N THR A 57 4.00 0.21 -4.48
CA THR A 57 4.79 -1.02 -4.64
C THR A 57 4.44 -2.06 -3.58
N HIS A 58 4.73 -3.33 -3.89
CA HIS A 58 4.68 -4.46 -2.97
C HIS A 58 6.09 -4.85 -2.47
N ARG A 59 7.12 -4.14 -2.90
CA ARG A 59 8.53 -4.48 -2.73
C ARG A 59 9.28 -3.40 -1.96
N PRO A 60 9.92 -3.73 -0.83
CA PRO A 60 10.75 -2.77 -0.08
C PRO A 60 11.91 -2.20 -0.89
N ASP A 61 12.58 -3.04 -1.70
CA ASP A 61 13.74 -2.66 -2.51
C ASP A 61 13.42 -1.58 -3.56
N VAL A 62 12.19 -1.52 -4.07
CA VAL A 62 11.73 -0.43 -4.95
C VAL A 62 11.70 0.91 -4.20
N ILE A 63 11.23 0.92 -2.96
CA ILE A 63 11.23 2.13 -2.12
C ILE A 63 12.66 2.56 -1.84
N GLU A 64 13.51 1.62 -1.41
CA GLU A 64 14.92 1.88 -1.09
C GLU A 64 15.69 2.44 -2.31
N GLN A 65 15.42 1.92 -3.51
CA GLN A 65 16.02 2.45 -4.73
C GLN A 65 15.48 3.84 -5.07
N SER A 66 14.16 4.04 -4.96
CA SER A 66 13.51 5.33 -5.20
C SER A 66 14.06 6.44 -4.30
N GLU A 67 14.29 6.14 -3.02
CA GLU A 67 14.91 7.08 -2.06
C GLU A 67 16.38 7.35 -2.42
N ARG A 68 17.15 6.30 -2.66
CA ARG A 68 18.59 6.41 -3.00
C ARG A 68 18.83 7.22 -4.28
N GLU A 69 17.99 7.07 -5.29
CA GLU A 69 18.14 7.70 -6.60
C GLU A 69 17.35 9.01 -6.73
N GLY A 70 16.59 9.39 -5.71
CA GLY A 70 15.82 10.62 -5.70
C GLY A 70 14.72 10.66 -6.77
N TRP A 71 13.94 9.57 -6.89
CA TRP A 71 12.81 9.56 -7.83
C TRP A 71 11.80 10.65 -7.49
N PRO A 72 11.10 11.22 -8.49
CA PRO A 72 10.24 12.39 -8.29
C PRO A 72 8.89 12.02 -7.64
N VAL A 73 8.93 11.55 -6.39
CA VAL A 73 7.77 11.15 -5.58
C VAL A 73 7.65 12.00 -4.32
N ASP A 74 6.43 12.25 -3.90
CA ASP A 74 6.09 13.00 -2.69
C ASP A 74 5.62 12.08 -1.56
N PHE A 75 5.13 10.86 -1.86
CA PHE A 75 4.68 9.88 -0.88
C PHE A 75 4.76 8.44 -1.44
N TYR A 76 4.63 7.45 -0.57
CA TYR A 76 4.57 6.04 -0.95
C TYR A 76 3.23 5.40 -0.62
N MET A 77 2.73 4.55 -1.54
CA MET A 77 1.67 3.59 -1.29
C MET A 77 2.32 2.23 -1.05
N ALA A 78 2.62 1.91 0.21
CA ALA A 78 3.38 0.73 0.59
C ALA A 78 2.45 -0.45 0.92
N CYS A 79 2.54 -1.51 0.13
CA CYS A 79 1.77 -2.73 0.39
C CYS A 79 2.42 -3.54 1.51
N MET A 80 1.66 -3.86 2.55
CA MET A 80 2.13 -4.68 3.67
C MET A 80 2.30 -6.16 3.30
N GLN A 81 2.00 -6.55 2.05
CA GLN A 81 2.09 -7.92 1.57
C GLN A 81 2.78 -7.94 0.21
N ASN A 82 3.78 -8.79 0.02
CA ASN A 82 4.49 -8.89 -1.25
C ASN A 82 3.72 -9.79 -2.24
N ALA A 83 2.77 -9.19 -2.97
CA ALA A 83 2.00 -9.89 -4.01
C ALA A 83 2.86 -10.31 -5.22
N ARG A 84 4.14 -9.94 -5.25
CA ARG A 84 5.10 -10.29 -6.31
C ARG A 84 5.98 -11.49 -5.96
N ARG A 85 6.03 -11.88 -4.69
CA ARG A 85 6.81 -13.05 -4.25
C ARG A 85 6.44 -14.29 -5.08
N ASN A 86 7.43 -14.96 -5.66
CA ASN A 86 7.31 -16.08 -6.60
C ASN A 86 6.51 -15.74 -7.89
N ARG A 87 6.47 -14.47 -8.29
CA ARG A 87 5.79 -13.99 -9.50
C ARG A 87 6.59 -12.92 -10.24
N GLU A 88 7.86 -12.86 -9.98
CA GLU A 88 8.80 -11.91 -10.61
C GLU A 88 8.74 -12.08 -12.14
N GLY A 89 8.67 -10.97 -12.85
CA GLY A 89 8.56 -10.93 -14.31
C GLY A 89 7.17 -11.26 -14.89
N GLU A 90 6.18 -11.69 -14.07
CA GLU A 90 4.83 -11.88 -14.58
C GLU A 90 4.14 -10.53 -14.86
N PRO A 91 3.46 -10.38 -16.02
CA PRO A 91 2.75 -9.15 -16.33
C PRO A 91 1.63 -8.88 -15.32
N SER A 92 1.48 -7.61 -14.94
CA SER A 92 0.41 -7.16 -14.05
C SER A 92 -0.98 -7.45 -14.65
N GLY A 93 -1.93 -7.85 -13.80
CA GLY A 93 -3.33 -7.99 -14.18
C GLY A 93 -3.95 -6.68 -14.68
N PHE A 94 -3.45 -5.53 -14.22
CA PHE A 94 -3.85 -4.21 -14.74
C PHE A 94 -3.38 -3.97 -16.17
N ILE A 95 -2.28 -4.61 -16.60
CA ILE A 95 -1.78 -4.53 -17.98
C ILE A 95 -2.53 -5.53 -18.87
N THR A 96 -2.73 -6.76 -18.37
CA THR A 96 -3.27 -7.87 -19.17
C THR A 96 -4.79 -7.99 -19.13
N GLY A 97 -5.45 -7.32 -18.19
CA GLY A 97 -6.88 -7.49 -17.92
C GLY A 97 -7.26 -8.86 -17.33
N LYS A 98 -6.30 -9.71 -17.02
CA LYS A 98 -6.54 -11.07 -16.50
C LYS A 98 -6.42 -11.08 -14.98
N THR A 99 -7.48 -11.52 -14.30
CA THR A 99 -7.44 -11.78 -12.85
C THR A 99 -6.64 -13.06 -12.61
N LYS A 100 -5.65 -12.97 -11.70
CA LYS A 100 -4.89 -14.16 -11.25
C LYS A 100 -5.56 -14.76 -10.03
N ALA A 101 -5.88 -16.05 -10.10
CA ALA A 101 -6.37 -16.79 -8.95
C ALA A 101 -5.24 -17.02 -7.92
N HIS A 102 -5.61 -16.99 -6.62
CA HIS A 102 -4.78 -17.41 -5.49
C HIS A 102 -3.48 -16.62 -5.27
N LEU A 103 -3.61 -15.34 -4.88
CA LEU A 103 -2.52 -14.64 -4.21
C LEU A 103 -2.29 -15.29 -2.83
N VAL A 104 -1.10 -15.79 -2.58
CA VAL A 104 -0.67 -16.24 -1.26
C VAL A 104 0.14 -15.10 -0.63
N PHE A 105 -0.17 -14.76 0.60
CA PHE A 105 0.55 -13.77 1.37
C PHE A 105 1.33 -14.44 2.50
N TYR A 106 2.54 -13.97 2.73
CA TYR A 106 3.46 -14.55 3.70
C TYR A 106 3.58 -13.63 4.92
N PRO A 107 3.57 -14.18 6.14
CA PRO A 107 3.66 -13.39 7.37
C PRO A 107 4.89 -12.48 7.45
N GLU A 108 6.01 -12.91 6.87
CA GLU A 108 7.28 -12.19 6.86
C GLU A 108 7.30 -10.94 5.97
N ASP A 109 6.36 -10.79 5.05
CA ASP A 109 6.35 -9.64 4.12
C ASP A 109 6.13 -8.32 4.85
N ARG A 110 5.22 -8.30 5.83
CA ARG A 110 4.87 -7.09 6.58
C ARG A 110 6.04 -6.56 7.42
N PRO A 111 6.72 -7.37 8.26
CA PRO A 111 7.92 -6.94 8.96
C PRO A 111 9.00 -6.37 8.04
N LEU A 112 9.27 -7.02 6.90
CA LEU A 112 10.26 -6.54 5.92
C LEU A 112 9.91 -5.16 5.36
N MET A 113 8.63 -4.94 5.01
CA MET A 113 8.17 -3.63 4.55
C MET A 113 8.30 -2.59 5.66
N LEU A 114 7.88 -2.89 6.89
CA LEU A 114 7.97 -1.96 8.01
C LEU A 114 9.42 -1.57 8.34
N GLU A 115 10.38 -2.48 8.26
CA GLU A 115 11.80 -2.17 8.41
C GLU A 115 12.32 -1.21 7.33
N CYS A 116 11.85 -1.36 6.09
CA CYS A 116 12.16 -0.40 5.03
C CYS A 116 11.57 0.98 5.36
N LEU A 117 10.30 1.04 5.77
CA LEU A 117 9.59 2.30 6.03
C LEU A 117 10.17 3.12 7.19
N LYS A 118 10.83 2.49 8.15
CA LYS A 118 11.53 3.21 9.23
C LYS A 118 12.63 4.14 8.73
N LYS A 119 13.17 3.88 7.53
CA LYS A 119 14.26 4.64 6.92
C LYS A 119 13.77 5.72 5.95
N VAL A 120 12.46 5.76 5.69
CA VAL A 120 11.83 6.66 4.71
C VAL A 120 11.33 7.91 5.41
N GLU A 121 11.72 9.09 4.93
CA GLU A 121 11.26 10.37 5.49
C GLU A 121 9.91 10.83 4.92
N LYS A 122 9.64 10.52 3.64
CA LYS A 122 8.39 10.89 2.97
C LYS A 122 7.19 10.22 3.61
N PRO A 123 6.00 10.84 3.54
CA PRO A 123 4.76 10.22 3.99
C PRO A 123 4.48 8.88 3.32
N VAL A 124 3.92 7.95 4.08
CA VAL A 124 3.56 6.61 3.61
C VAL A 124 2.08 6.35 3.85
N ILE A 125 1.44 5.69 2.88
CA ILE A 125 0.11 5.10 3.05
C ILE A 125 0.29 3.58 3.01
N ALA A 126 0.27 2.96 4.19
CA ALA A 126 0.33 1.50 4.34
C ALA A 126 -1.01 0.87 3.97
N PHE A 127 -1.02 -0.15 3.12
CA PHE A 127 -2.27 -0.80 2.70
C PHE A 127 -2.16 -2.33 2.63
N LYS A 128 -3.28 -3.02 2.43
CA LYS A 128 -3.41 -4.49 2.52
C LYS A 128 -2.97 -5.06 3.88
N LEU A 129 -3.24 -4.35 4.96
CA LEU A 129 -2.84 -4.71 6.30
C LEU A 129 -3.26 -6.13 6.68
N PHE A 130 -4.44 -6.55 6.24
CA PHE A 130 -5.05 -7.85 6.58
C PHE A 130 -4.87 -8.92 5.49
N ALA A 131 -3.90 -8.77 4.59
CA ALA A 131 -3.62 -9.75 3.54
C ALA A 131 -4.86 -10.17 2.73
N GLY A 132 -5.73 -9.20 2.38
CA GLY A 132 -6.99 -9.50 1.69
C GLY A 132 -7.95 -10.39 2.49
N GLY A 133 -7.84 -10.40 3.81
CA GLY A 133 -8.64 -11.23 4.71
C GLY A 133 -8.04 -12.61 4.99
N GLN A 134 -6.91 -12.98 4.36
CA GLN A 134 -6.31 -14.32 4.56
C GLN A 134 -5.85 -14.54 6.01
N ILE A 135 -5.48 -13.50 6.75
CA ILE A 135 -5.12 -13.61 8.17
C ILE A 135 -6.29 -14.09 9.05
N PHE A 136 -7.52 -14.05 8.55
CA PHE A 136 -8.74 -14.44 9.27
C PHE A 136 -9.20 -15.85 8.96
N SER A 137 -8.53 -16.56 8.05
CA SER A 137 -8.91 -17.90 7.63
C SER A 137 -8.89 -18.87 8.82
N GLY A 138 -9.99 -19.58 9.04
CA GLY A 138 -10.12 -20.56 10.12
C GLY A 138 -10.24 -20.00 11.54
N LYS A 139 -10.35 -18.67 11.71
CA LYS A 139 -10.41 -18.02 13.03
C LYS A 139 -11.83 -17.80 13.52
N THR A 140 -12.03 -17.93 14.84
CA THR A 140 -13.26 -17.50 15.52
C THR A 140 -13.39 -15.97 15.50
N PRO A 141 -14.56 -15.41 15.83
CA PRO A 141 -14.73 -13.95 15.95
C PRO A 141 -13.73 -13.29 16.92
N GLU A 142 -13.48 -13.91 18.09
CA GLU A 142 -12.56 -13.42 19.10
C GLU A 142 -11.11 -13.45 18.62
N GLU A 143 -10.72 -14.53 17.94
CA GLU A 143 -9.40 -14.64 17.31
C GLU A 143 -9.18 -13.64 16.19
N LYS A 144 -10.24 -13.27 15.43
CA LYS A 144 -10.19 -12.20 14.41
C LYS A 144 -9.95 -10.83 15.06
N CYS A 145 -10.68 -10.50 16.12
CA CYS A 145 -10.46 -9.26 16.85
C CYS A 145 -9.02 -9.15 17.37
N SER A 146 -8.50 -10.23 17.96
CA SER A 146 -7.11 -10.29 18.42
C SER A 146 -6.12 -10.13 17.28
N ALA A 147 -6.36 -10.78 16.14
CA ALA A 147 -5.51 -10.65 14.95
C ALA A 147 -5.52 -9.23 14.40
N ILE A 148 -6.65 -8.53 14.39
CA ILE A 148 -6.76 -7.12 13.98
C ILE A 148 -5.92 -6.24 14.90
N LYS A 149 -6.08 -6.37 16.22
CA LYS A 149 -5.32 -5.57 17.22
C LYS A 149 -3.81 -5.81 17.11
N ASN A 150 -3.38 -7.05 16.89
CA ASN A 150 -1.98 -7.37 16.67
C ASN A 150 -1.41 -6.67 15.41
N VAL A 151 -2.20 -6.63 14.31
CA VAL A 151 -1.80 -5.91 13.11
C VAL A 151 -1.76 -4.41 13.35
N TYR A 152 -2.68 -3.85 14.13
CA TYR A 152 -2.64 -2.43 14.48
C TYR A 152 -1.38 -2.11 15.30
N GLU A 153 -1.03 -2.92 16.30
CA GLU A 153 0.19 -2.75 17.08
C GLU A 153 1.45 -2.81 16.20
N GLU A 154 1.52 -3.80 15.32
CA GLU A 154 2.66 -3.98 14.43
C GLU A 154 2.78 -2.83 13.41
N VAL A 155 1.68 -2.48 12.72
CA VAL A 155 1.71 -1.50 11.64
C VAL A 155 1.68 -0.07 12.18
N PHE A 156 0.61 0.33 12.87
CA PHE A 156 0.48 1.70 13.37
C PHE A 156 1.47 2.03 14.48
N GLY A 157 1.93 1.00 15.23
CA GLY A 157 3.04 1.16 16.19
C GLY A 157 4.39 1.47 15.52
N SER A 158 4.54 1.16 14.24
CA SER A 158 5.77 1.38 13.47
C SER A 158 5.71 2.57 12.52
N LEU A 159 4.51 3.08 12.19
CA LEU A 159 4.32 4.22 11.30
C LEU A 159 4.69 5.54 11.99
N LYS A 160 5.17 6.51 11.20
CA LYS A 160 5.48 7.87 11.65
C LYS A 160 4.19 8.70 11.79
N GLU A 161 4.27 9.83 12.46
CA GLU A 161 3.13 10.74 12.70
C GLU A 161 2.39 11.17 11.42
N ASN A 162 3.12 11.35 10.31
CA ASN A 162 2.55 11.76 9.02
C ASN A 162 2.19 10.59 8.09
N ASP A 163 2.31 9.35 8.56
CA ASP A 163 1.93 8.17 7.79
C ASP A 163 0.46 7.80 8.02
N LEU A 164 -0.12 7.10 7.08
CA LEU A 164 -1.51 6.65 7.11
C LEU A 164 -1.61 5.14 6.91
N GLY A 165 -2.63 4.53 7.50
CA GLY A 165 -3.04 3.16 7.22
C GLY A 165 -4.35 3.11 6.44
N ALA A 166 -4.40 2.36 5.34
CA ALA A 166 -5.60 2.11 4.55
C ALA A 166 -6.10 0.68 4.75
N ILE A 167 -7.31 0.56 5.31
CA ILE A 167 -7.97 -0.72 5.58
C ILE A 167 -9.03 -0.97 4.51
N GLY A 168 -8.93 -2.12 3.83
CA GLY A 168 -9.95 -2.59 2.92
C GLY A 168 -11.14 -3.14 3.70
N VAL A 169 -12.35 -2.70 3.36
CA VAL A 169 -13.61 -3.17 3.96
C VAL A 169 -14.57 -3.66 2.90
N PHE A 170 -15.42 -4.62 3.26
CA PHE A 170 -16.48 -5.13 2.41
C PHE A 170 -17.80 -5.14 3.18
N GLN A 171 -18.64 -4.16 2.91
CA GLN A 171 -19.83 -3.79 3.69
C GLN A 171 -21.09 -4.58 3.35
N ARG A 172 -20.98 -5.78 2.77
CA ARG A 172 -22.14 -6.56 2.35
C ARG A 172 -22.90 -7.21 3.52
N ASP A 173 -22.16 -7.90 4.39
CA ASP A 173 -22.75 -8.77 5.41
C ASP A 173 -22.61 -8.20 6.83
N GLN A 174 -21.62 -7.35 7.05
CA GLN A 174 -21.28 -6.75 8.34
C GLN A 174 -20.83 -5.30 8.16
N ASN A 175 -21.01 -4.48 9.16
CA ASN A 175 -20.48 -3.12 9.17
C ASN A 175 -18.99 -3.12 9.58
N GLN A 176 -18.14 -3.60 8.67
CA GLN A 176 -16.71 -3.72 8.91
C GLN A 176 -16.03 -2.35 9.16
N LEU A 177 -16.57 -1.27 8.61
CA LEU A 177 -16.05 0.07 8.89
C LEU A 177 -16.20 0.42 10.37
N LYS A 178 -17.40 0.24 10.92
CA LYS A 178 -17.68 0.49 12.35
C LYS A 178 -16.87 -0.44 13.27
N GLU A 179 -16.78 -1.72 12.91
CA GLU A 179 -16.02 -2.72 13.66
C GLU A 179 -14.52 -2.36 13.71
N ASN A 180 -13.92 -2.07 12.56
CA ASN A 180 -12.51 -1.69 12.50
C ASN A 180 -12.22 -0.38 13.22
N ALA A 181 -13.12 0.62 13.14
CA ALA A 181 -12.97 1.87 13.87
C ALA A 181 -12.99 1.64 15.38
N ALA A 182 -13.95 0.86 15.88
CA ALA A 182 -14.03 0.54 17.31
C ALA A 182 -12.78 -0.20 17.83
N LEU A 183 -12.29 -1.19 17.07
CA LEU A 183 -11.07 -1.93 17.42
C LEU A 183 -9.81 -1.05 17.38
N TYR A 184 -9.77 -0.09 16.46
CA TYR A 184 -8.69 0.90 16.40
C TYR A 184 -8.72 1.83 17.62
N ASP A 185 -9.88 2.34 17.99
CA ASP A 185 -10.05 3.21 19.16
C ASP A 185 -9.63 2.47 20.46
N GLU A 186 -10.06 1.21 20.63
CA GLU A 186 -9.65 0.38 21.77
C GLU A 186 -8.13 0.17 21.83
N TRP A 187 -7.51 -0.14 20.69
CA TRP A 187 -6.06 -0.29 20.59
C TRP A 187 -5.34 1.02 20.93
N TYR A 188 -5.76 2.14 20.34
CA TYR A 188 -5.15 3.45 20.53
C TYR A 188 -5.21 3.92 21.99
N GLU A 189 -6.36 3.77 22.64
CA GLU A 189 -6.53 4.12 24.05
C GLU A 189 -5.69 3.22 24.99
N SER A 190 -5.57 1.94 24.67
CA SER A 190 -4.71 1.04 25.44
C SER A 190 -3.22 1.43 25.35
N ARG A 191 -2.76 1.82 24.17
CA ARG A 191 -1.40 2.28 23.94
C ARG A 191 -1.09 3.58 24.69
N LYS A 192 -1.97 4.56 24.64
CA LYS A 192 -1.83 5.82 25.40
C LYS A 192 -1.68 5.61 26.91
N LYS A 193 -2.38 4.64 27.47
CA LYS A 193 -2.27 4.31 28.90
C LYS A 193 -0.89 3.73 29.23
N ASN A 194 -0.36 2.88 28.38
CA ASN A 194 0.94 2.25 28.57
C ASN A 194 2.10 3.26 28.43
N GLU A 195 1.97 4.27 27.58
CA GLU A 195 2.99 5.32 27.41
C GLU A 195 3.04 6.34 28.58
N ARG A 196 1.99 6.38 29.42
CA ARG A 196 1.88 7.26 30.59
C ARG A 196 2.25 6.59 31.92
N SER A 197 2.44 5.29 31.93
CA SER A 197 2.81 4.48 33.09
C SER A 197 4.31 4.18 33.13
#